data_af6d6378c71d4836e94a9a9239d7af47
#
_entry.id   af6d6378c71d4836e94a9a9239d7af47
#
_cell.length_a   1.000
_cell.length_b   1.000
_cell.length_c   1.000
_cell.angle_alpha   90.00
_cell.angle_beta   90.00
_cell.angle_gamma   90.00
#
_symmetry.space_group_name_H-M   'P 1'
#
loop_
_entity.id
_entity.type
_entity.pdbx_description
1 polymer ?
#
loop_
_entity_poly.entity_id
_entity_poly.type
_entity_poly.pdbx_seq_one_letter_code
_entity_poly.pdbx_strand_id
1 'polypeptide(L)'
;MYAPGPFSAMTSFAADVPTMLAMVIASSLLLSAALTVVVGGRQHDGLALWALVLLLNAVAHALLALRGLVPDVLSIVVANTLLSCVFAGLIQAVLQFQGRPARWALVLAPAVPILFLVMVFLDDFQARLIAVSVVLGVQAYWALWAVLARRRVTVGRGQWLLMAGLGLEALVLLVRASLAASLPTTQIGLLQGDTLQTLTFMTTFCVVLL
;
A
#
# COMPACT_ATOMS: atom_id res chain seq x y z
N MET A 1 2.56 48.82 -8.12
CA MET A 1 2.62 48.17 -6.81
C MET A 1 1.30 47.42 -6.62
N TYR A 2 1.25 46.15 -7.03
CA TYR A 2 0.02 45.34 -7.00
C TYR A 2 -0.05 44.66 -5.64
N ALA A 3 -1.03 45.01 -4.83
CA ALA A 3 -1.26 44.30 -3.58
C ALA A 3 -1.77 42.87 -3.87
N PRO A 4 -1.20 41.84 -3.28
CA PRO A 4 -1.73 40.49 -3.43
C PRO A 4 -3.13 40.44 -2.80
N GLY A 5 -4.09 39.91 -3.57
CA GLY A 5 -5.46 39.80 -3.14
C GLY A 5 -5.64 38.83 -1.98
N PRO A 6 -6.71 38.93 -1.18
CA PRO A 6 -6.92 38.13 0.03
C PRO A 6 -7.10 36.61 -0.20
N PHE A 7 -7.09 36.15 -1.44
CA PHE A 7 -7.21 34.73 -1.81
C PHE A 7 -5.88 33.98 -1.94
N SER A 8 -4.71 34.66 -1.79
CA SER A 8 -3.41 33.98 -1.83
C SER A 8 -3.04 33.28 -0.50
N ALA A 9 -3.85 33.38 0.51
CA ALA A 9 -3.64 32.73 1.82
C ALA A 9 -4.52 31.49 2.06
N MET A 10 -5.17 30.94 1.04
CA MET A 10 -5.55 29.54 1.08
C MET A 10 -4.26 28.74 0.95
N THR A 11 -3.52 28.63 2.06
CA THR A 11 -2.52 27.58 2.23
C THR A 11 -3.21 26.29 1.84
N SER A 12 -2.89 25.81 0.65
CA SER A 12 -3.30 24.49 0.21
C SER A 12 -2.92 23.53 1.34
N PHE A 13 -3.92 22.87 1.91
CA PHE A 13 -3.72 21.66 2.70
C PHE A 13 -3.22 20.56 1.73
N ALA A 14 -2.11 20.80 1.07
CA ALA A 14 -1.38 19.80 0.36
C ALA A 14 -0.69 18.96 1.45
N ALA A 15 -1.33 17.87 1.80
CA ALA A 15 -0.70 16.89 2.66
C ALA A 15 0.66 16.53 2.04
N ASP A 16 1.73 16.92 2.72
CA ASP A 16 3.10 16.72 2.26
C ASP A 16 3.40 15.22 2.19
N VAL A 17 3.88 14.73 1.04
CA VAL A 17 4.16 13.31 0.80
C VAL A 17 5.11 12.72 1.88
N PRO A 18 6.20 13.39 2.29
CA PRO A 18 7.02 12.92 3.40
C PRO A 18 6.25 12.72 4.71
N THR A 19 5.37 13.65 5.05
CA THR A 19 4.52 13.54 6.24
C THR A 19 3.59 12.34 6.15
N MET A 20 2.95 12.12 4.99
CA MET A 20 2.09 10.96 4.76
C MET A 20 2.86 9.64 4.90
N LEU A 21 4.05 9.55 4.31
CA LEU A 21 4.92 8.38 4.46
C LEU A 21 5.28 8.14 5.94
N ALA A 22 5.66 9.20 6.67
CA ALA A 22 5.97 9.08 8.10
C ALA A 22 4.75 8.58 8.90
N MET A 23 3.55 9.06 8.59
CA MET A 23 2.31 8.60 9.24
C MET A 23 2.01 7.13 8.93
N VAL A 24 2.17 6.68 7.68
CA VAL A 24 2.00 5.26 7.31
C VAL A 24 3.01 4.39 8.04
N ILE A 25 4.27 4.79 8.09
CA ILE A 25 5.34 4.05 8.79
C ILE A 25 5.01 3.96 10.28
N ALA A 26 4.73 5.09 10.93
CA ALA A 26 4.48 5.13 12.36
C ALA A 26 3.24 4.32 12.75
N SER A 27 2.12 4.47 12.03
CA SER A 27 0.90 3.70 12.30
C SER A 27 1.10 2.21 12.08
N SER A 28 1.79 1.80 11.00
CA SER A 28 2.10 0.39 10.73
C SER A 28 2.98 -0.22 11.83
N LEU A 29 3.99 0.49 12.31
CA LEU A 29 4.84 0.03 13.41
C LEU A 29 4.07 -0.09 14.73
N LEU A 30 3.26 0.92 15.08
CA LEU A 30 2.45 0.90 16.31
C LEU A 30 1.43 -0.24 16.30
N LEU A 31 0.73 -0.43 15.19
CA LEU A 31 -0.25 -1.52 15.07
C LEU A 31 0.42 -2.89 15.03
N SER A 32 1.57 -3.02 14.35
CA SER A 32 2.37 -4.26 14.38
C SER A 32 2.79 -4.61 15.80
N ALA A 33 3.31 -3.64 16.55
CA ALA A 33 3.69 -3.84 17.96
C ALA A 33 2.48 -4.21 18.83
N ALA A 34 1.37 -3.49 18.69
CA ALA A 34 0.13 -3.77 19.43
C ALA A 34 -0.39 -5.18 19.16
N LEU A 35 -0.45 -5.60 17.89
CA LEU A 35 -0.86 -6.94 17.52
C LEU A 35 0.10 -8.01 18.04
N THR A 36 1.40 -7.77 18.03
CA THR A 36 2.41 -8.70 18.57
C THR A 36 2.18 -8.95 20.06
N VAL A 37 1.86 -7.88 20.81
CA VAL A 37 1.55 -8.00 22.25
C VAL A 37 0.24 -8.79 22.46
N VAL A 38 -0.79 -8.52 21.66
CA VAL A 38 -2.10 -9.20 21.77
C VAL A 38 -2.03 -10.69 21.40
N VAL A 39 -1.19 -11.02 20.42
CA VAL A 39 -1.04 -12.41 19.92
C VAL A 39 -0.54 -13.35 21.02
N GLY A 40 0.37 -12.90 21.90
CA GLY A 40 0.77 -13.58 23.14
C GLY A 40 0.93 -15.10 23.06
N GLY A 41 1.39 -15.66 21.92
CA GLY A 41 1.55 -17.09 21.70
C GLY A 41 0.40 -17.79 20.94
N ARG A 42 -0.67 -17.11 20.58
CA ARG A 42 -1.76 -17.64 19.74
C ARG A 42 -1.35 -17.64 18.26
N GLN A 43 -0.64 -18.66 17.83
CA GLN A 43 -0.09 -18.73 16.47
C GLN A 43 -1.11 -19.11 15.37
N HIS A 44 -2.35 -19.46 15.71
CA HIS A 44 -3.28 -20.07 14.75
C HIS A 44 -4.28 -19.11 14.09
N ASP A 45 -4.41 -17.89 14.57
CA ASP A 45 -5.51 -17.00 14.19
C ASP A 45 -5.20 -16.02 13.05
N GLY A 46 -4.04 -16.14 12.38
CA GLY A 46 -3.62 -15.20 11.32
C GLY A 46 -3.15 -13.83 11.84
N LEU A 47 -3.35 -13.50 13.12
CA LEU A 47 -2.98 -12.21 13.71
C LEU A 47 -1.46 -12.00 13.75
N ALA A 48 -0.69 -13.06 14.00
CA ALA A 48 0.78 -13.00 13.97
C ALA A 48 1.29 -12.65 12.56
N LEU A 49 0.65 -13.24 11.54
CA LEU A 49 0.97 -12.91 10.15
C LEU A 49 0.55 -11.48 9.81
N TRP A 50 -0.59 -11.01 10.34
CA TRP A 50 -1.03 -9.62 10.17
C TRP A 50 -0.03 -8.63 10.79
N ALA A 51 0.47 -8.91 12.00
CA ALA A 51 1.50 -8.09 12.63
C ALA A 51 2.79 -8.03 11.77
N LEU A 52 3.22 -9.17 11.22
CA LEU A 52 4.37 -9.24 10.30
C LEU A 52 4.11 -8.44 9.00
N VAL A 53 2.91 -8.52 8.45
CA VAL A 53 2.51 -7.74 7.25
C VAL A 53 2.59 -6.24 7.51
N LEU A 54 2.13 -5.76 8.66
CA LEU A 54 2.24 -4.35 9.05
C LEU A 54 3.70 -3.92 9.24
N LEU A 55 4.54 -4.76 9.84
CA LEU A 55 5.97 -4.49 9.94
C LEU A 55 6.61 -4.38 8.55
N LEU A 56 6.29 -5.32 7.67
CA LEU A 56 6.78 -5.32 6.29
C LEU A 56 6.31 -4.08 5.52
N ASN A 57 5.07 -3.64 5.75
CA ASN A 57 4.51 -2.41 5.19
C ASN A 57 5.29 -1.17 5.66
N ALA A 58 5.63 -1.09 6.95
CA ALA A 58 6.46 -0.02 7.48
C ALA A 58 7.84 0.02 6.81
N VAL A 59 8.50 -1.15 6.66
CA VAL A 59 9.81 -1.26 6.00
C VAL A 59 9.73 -0.83 4.53
N ALA A 60 8.70 -1.26 3.81
CA ALA A 60 8.51 -0.89 2.40
C ALA A 60 8.35 0.63 2.23
N HIS A 61 7.52 1.26 3.06
CA HIS A 61 7.33 2.71 3.03
C HIS A 61 8.56 3.49 3.52
N ALA A 62 9.32 2.96 4.48
CA ALA A 62 10.59 3.54 4.88
C ALA A 62 11.62 3.55 3.74
N LEU A 63 11.71 2.45 2.96
CA LEU A 63 12.56 2.42 1.77
C LEU A 63 12.12 3.44 0.72
N LEU A 64 10.80 3.62 0.51
CA LEU A 64 10.28 4.67 -0.37
C LEU A 64 10.64 6.08 0.13
N ALA A 65 10.58 6.32 1.44
CA ALA A 65 10.93 7.60 2.05
C ALA A 65 12.42 7.91 1.93
N LEU A 66 13.28 6.89 1.91
CA LEU A 66 14.74 7.02 1.78
C LEU A 66 15.19 7.20 0.31
N ARG A 67 14.26 7.36 -0.62
CA ARG A 67 14.58 7.59 -2.03
C ARG A 67 15.47 8.83 -2.19
N GLY A 68 16.56 8.67 -2.98
CA GLY A 68 17.59 9.69 -3.14
C GLY A 68 18.69 9.68 -2.08
N LEU A 69 18.50 8.95 -0.97
CA LEU A 69 19.52 8.72 0.05
C LEU A 69 20.16 7.32 -0.06
N VAL A 70 19.42 6.37 -0.61
CA VAL A 70 19.87 5.00 -0.88
C VAL A 70 19.78 4.69 -2.37
N PRO A 71 20.49 3.65 -2.87
CA PRO A 71 20.40 3.24 -4.28
C PRO A 71 18.95 3.01 -4.74
N ASP A 72 18.65 3.40 -5.99
CA ASP A 72 17.31 3.29 -6.56
C ASP A 72 16.79 1.85 -6.58
N VAL A 73 17.66 0.86 -6.70
CA VAL A 73 17.29 -0.55 -6.59
C VAL A 73 16.64 -0.86 -5.24
N LEU A 74 17.15 -0.33 -4.14
CA LEU A 74 16.58 -0.54 -2.81
C LEU A 74 15.29 0.25 -2.61
N SER A 75 15.30 1.54 -2.91
CA SER A 75 14.17 2.44 -2.67
C SER A 75 13.03 2.26 -3.67
N ILE A 76 13.27 1.68 -4.84
CA ILE A 76 12.24 1.49 -5.88
C ILE A 76 11.93 0.00 -6.04
N VAL A 77 12.92 -0.83 -6.41
CA VAL A 77 12.65 -2.24 -6.76
C VAL A 77 12.28 -3.04 -5.52
N VAL A 78 13.14 -2.99 -4.49
CA VAL A 78 12.89 -3.74 -3.25
C VAL A 78 11.62 -3.23 -2.56
N ALA A 79 11.44 -1.91 -2.45
CA ALA A 79 10.25 -1.34 -1.81
C ALA A 79 8.94 -1.79 -2.47
N ASN A 80 8.82 -1.70 -3.80
CA ASN A 80 7.60 -2.12 -4.51
C ASN A 80 7.38 -3.64 -4.46
N THR A 81 8.47 -4.43 -4.48
CA THR A 81 8.37 -5.88 -4.30
C THR A 81 7.89 -6.23 -2.89
N LEU A 82 8.38 -5.52 -1.86
CA LEU A 82 7.89 -5.67 -0.49
C LEU A 82 6.41 -5.31 -0.36
N LEU A 83 5.94 -4.24 -1.03
CA LEU A 83 4.51 -3.90 -1.06
C LEU A 83 3.67 -5.03 -1.66
N SER A 84 4.14 -5.67 -2.73
CA SER A 84 3.47 -6.87 -3.27
C SER A 84 3.45 -8.02 -2.25
N CYS A 85 4.55 -8.22 -1.51
CA CYS A 85 4.60 -9.21 -0.42
C CYS A 85 3.65 -8.85 0.74
N VAL A 86 3.44 -7.56 1.03
CA VAL A 86 2.44 -7.09 2.01
C VAL A 86 1.05 -7.56 1.62
N PHE A 87 0.62 -7.32 0.37
CA PHE A 87 -0.69 -7.81 -0.10
C PHE A 87 -0.77 -9.33 -0.10
N ALA A 88 0.30 -10.02 -0.50
CA ALA A 88 0.37 -11.49 -0.44
C ALA A 88 0.20 -12.01 1.00
N GLY A 89 0.90 -11.40 1.95
CA GLY A 89 0.78 -11.72 3.37
C GLY A 89 -0.61 -11.43 3.92
N LEU A 90 -1.22 -10.31 3.52
CA LEU A 90 -2.59 -9.94 3.90
C LEU A 90 -3.61 -10.97 3.39
N ILE A 91 -3.52 -11.35 2.11
CA ILE A 91 -4.37 -12.42 1.53
C ILE A 91 -4.20 -13.70 2.34
N GLN A 92 -2.95 -14.09 2.63
CA GLN A 92 -2.66 -15.30 3.39
C GLN A 92 -3.19 -15.23 4.82
N ALA A 93 -3.11 -14.08 5.50
CA ALA A 93 -3.67 -13.86 6.83
C ALA A 93 -5.20 -14.03 6.82
N VAL A 94 -5.88 -13.46 5.82
CA VAL A 94 -7.33 -13.65 5.62
C VAL A 94 -7.67 -15.12 5.38
N LEU A 95 -6.92 -15.83 4.54
CA LEU A 95 -7.12 -17.25 4.29
C LEU A 95 -6.94 -18.08 5.56
N GLN A 96 -5.91 -17.78 6.35
CA GLN A 96 -5.61 -18.46 7.60
C GLN A 96 -6.72 -18.20 8.64
N PHE A 97 -7.18 -16.95 8.77
CA PHE A 97 -8.31 -16.60 9.62
C PHE A 97 -9.61 -17.36 9.24
N GLN A 98 -9.80 -17.64 7.95
CA GLN A 98 -10.91 -18.43 7.43
C GLN A 98 -10.71 -19.95 7.56
N GLY A 99 -9.63 -20.43 8.20
CA GLY A 99 -9.29 -21.84 8.32
C GLY A 99 -8.91 -22.51 6.99
N ARG A 100 -8.47 -21.73 5.99
CA ARG A 100 -8.05 -22.25 4.67
C ARG A 100 -6.57 -22.61 4.67
N PRO A 101 -6.16 -23.61 3.87
CA PRO A 101 -4.77 -23.99 3.77
C PRO A 101 -3.91 -22.86 3.20
N ALA A 102 -2.68 -22.80 3.66
CA ALA A 102 -1.69 -21.86 3.15
C ALA A 102 -1.41 -22.09 1.66
N ARG A 103 -1.40 -21.02 0.86
CA ARG A 103 -1.15 -21.03 -0.58
C ARG A 103 -0.03 -20.06 -0.94
N TRP A 104 1.07 -20.12 -0.22
CA TRP A 104 2.17 -19.16 -0.34
C TRP A 104 2.67 -18.97 -1.76
N ALA A 105 2.87 -20.07 -2.50
CA ALA A 105 3.33 -19.98 -3.89
C ALA A 105 2.37 -19.16 -4.77
N LEU A 106 1.06 -19.33 -4.58
CA LEU A 106 0.05 -18.63 -5.36
C LEU A 106 -0.04 -17.15 -4.97
N VAL A 107 -0.06 -16.84 -3.66
CA VAL A 107 -0.23 -15.45 -3.20
C VAL A 107 1.02 -14.60 -3.40
N LEU A 108 2.21 -15.21 -3.42
CA LEU A 108 3.49 -14.54 -3.71
C LEU A 108 3.78 -14.42 -5.22
N ALA A 109 3.08 -15.19 -6.07
CA ALA A 109 3.30 -15.16 -7.53
C ALA A 109 3.29 -13.73 -8.12
N PRO A 110 2.44 -12.77 -7.70
CA PRO A 110 2.45 -11.41 -8.22
C PRO A 110 3.70 -10.60 -7.86
N ALA A 111 4.48 -10.99 -6.84
CA ALA A 111 5.73 -10.31 -6.51
C ALA A 111 6.81 -10.49 -7.59
N VAL A 112 6.76 -11.60 -8.34
CA VAL A 112 7.69 -11.86 -9.44
C VAL A 112 7.53 -10.86 -10.59
N PRO A 113 6.33 -10.66 -11.17
CA PRO A 113 6.15 -9.65 -12.21
C PRO A 113 6.43 -8.22 -11.70
N ILE A 114 6.12 -7.87 -10.46
CA ILE A 114 6.50 -6.55 -9.91
C ILE A 114 8.02 -6.39 -9.92
N LEU A 115 8.76 -7.36 -9.37
CA LEU A 115 10.21 -7.31 -9.37
C LEU A 115 10.76 -7.09 -10.78
N PHE A 116 10.28 -7.88 -11.75
CA PHE A 116 10.74 -7.79 -13.14
C PHE A 116 10.35 -6.46 -13.80
N LEU A 117 9.07 -6.07 -13.72
CA LEU A 117 8.57 -4.85 -14.37
C LEU A 117 9.21 -3.58 -13.79
N VAL A 118 9.42 -3.53 -12.46
CA VAL A 118 10.06 -2.38 -11.83
C VAL A 118 11.55 -2.29 -12.20
N MET A 119 12.21 -3.42 -12.37
CA MET A 119 13.60 -3.44 -12.89
C MET A 119 13.67 -2.96 -14.33
N VAL A 120 12.79 -3.44 -15.20
CA VAL A 120 12.77 -3.06 -16.64
C VAL A 120 12.42 -1.59 -16.81
N PHE A 121 11.48 -1.06 -16.03
CA PHE A 121 11.03 0.34 -16.12
C PHE A 121 11.65 1.22 -15.03
N LEU A 122 12.90 0.93 -14.61
CA LEU A 122 13.56 1.70 -13.54
C LEU A 122 13.68 3.18 -13.90
N ASP A 123 14.01 3.48 -15.16
CA ASP A 123 14.18 4.84 -15.66
C ASP A 123 12.89 5.45 -16.24
N ASP A 124 11.88 4.63 -16.51
CA ASP A 124 10.57 5.09 -16.99
C ASP A 124 9.57 5.17 -15.81
N PHE A 125 9.46 6.38 -15.25
CA PHE A 125 8.56 6.63 -14.12
C PHE A 125 7.10 6.31 -14.44
N GLN A 126 6.61 6.69 -15.65
CA GLN A 126 5.21 6.50 -16.04
C GLN A 126 4.86 5.02 -16.19
N ALA A 127 5.67 4.29 -16.96
CA ALA A 127 5.46 2.85 -17.17
C ALA A 127 5.52 2.08 -15.84
N ARG A 128 6.49 2.42 -14.98
CA ARG A 128 6.63 1.84 -13.63
C ARG A 128 5.42 2.14 -12.76
N LEU A 129 4.93 3.39 -12.76
CA LEU A 129 3.76 3.81 -12.01
C LEU A 129 2.52 3.01 -12.40
N ILE A 130 2.29 2.84 -13.71
CA ILE A 130 1.19 2.04 -14.25
C ILE A 130 1.33 0.58 -13.83
N ALA A 131 2.51 -0.03 -14.08
CA ALA A 131 2.76 -1.43 -13.79
C ALA A 131 2.53 -1.77 -12.31
N VAL A 132 3.12 -0.98 -11.40
CA VAL A 132 2.96 -1.17 -9.96
C VAL A 132 1.50 -0.99 -9.54
N SER A 133 0.84 0.08 -10.01
CA SER A 133 -0.55 0.36 -9.63
C SER A 133 -1.51 -0.73 -10.11
N VAL A 134 -1.32 -1.28 -11.31
CA VAL A 134 -2.15 -2.37 -11.83
C VAL A 134 -1.95 -3.64 -11.00
N VAL A 135 -0.70 -4.07 -10.78
CA VAL A 135 -0.44 -5.33 -10.07
C VAL A 135 -0.89 -5.24 -8.60
N LEU A 136 -0.59 -4.14 -7.89
CA LEU A 136 -1.03 -3.95 -6.51
C LEU A 136 -2.56 -3.80 -6.44
N GLY A 137 -3.19 -3.10 -7.40
CA GLY A 137 -4.65 -2.98 -7.49
C GLY A 137 -5.34 -4.33 -7.67
N VAL A 138 -4.79 -5.21 -8.52
CA VAL A 138 -5.28 -6.59 -8.69
C VAL A 138 -5.11 -7.39 -7.40
N GLN A 139 -3.99 -7.23 -6.68
CA GLN A 139 -3.78 -7.90 -5.40
C GLN A 139 -4.75 -7.38 -4.31
N ALA A 140 -4.99 -6.07 -4.24
CA ALA A 140 -5.97 -5.48 -3.32
C ALA A 140 -7.39 -6.00 -3.62
N TYR A 141 -7.77 -6.07 -4.89
CA TYR A 141 -9.03 -6.68 -5.33
C TYR A 141 -9.10 -8.17 -4.97
N TRP A 142 -8.01 -8.92 -5.11
CA TRP A 142 -7.96 -10.32 -4.71
C TRP A 142 -8.12 -10.48 -3.19
N ALA A 143 -7.48 -9.63 -2.39
CA ALA A 143 -7.67 -9.62 -0.94
C ALA A 143 -9.15 -9.35 -0.59
N LEU A 144 -9.77 -8.35 -1.21
CA LEU A 144 -11.20 -8.05 -1.07
C LEU A 144 -12.07 -9.26 -1.44
N TRP A 145 -11.79 -9.90 -2.58
CA TRP A 145 -12.50 -11.10 -3.02
C TRP A 145 -12.35 -12.25 -2.01
N ALA A 146 -11.17 -12.44 -1.45
CA ALA A 146 -10.93 -13.48 -0.44
C ALA A 146 -11.80 -13.28 0.81
N VAL A 147 -12.01 -12.03 1.25
CA VAL A 147 -12.92 -11.69 2.36
C VAL A 147 -14.39 -11.91 1.95
N LEU A 148 -14.80 -11.38 0.78
CA LEU A 148 -16.17 -11.47 0.28
C LEU A 148 -16.64 -12.91 0.05
N ALA A 149 -15.78 -13.76 -0.50
CA ALA A 149 -16.10 -15.14 -0.84
C ALA A 149 -16.54 -15.98 0.37
N ARG A 150 -16.10 -15.61 1.58
CA ARG A 150 -16.47 -16.29 2.82
C ARG A 150 -16.88 -15.33 3.93
N ARG A 151 -17.59 -14.26 3.59
CA ARG A 151 -18.07 -13.25 4.54
C ARG A 151 -18.91 -13.80 5.70
N ARG A 152 -19.58 -14.95 5.51
CA ARG A 152 -20.40 -15.59 6.54
C ARG A 152 -19.57 -16.29 7.63
N VAL A 153 -18.34 -16.68 7.31
CA VAL A 153 -17.40 -17.33 8.23
C VAL A 153 -16.53 -16.30 8.93
N THR A 154 -16.26 -15.17 8.26
CA THR A 154 -15.51 -14.06 8.83
C THR A 154 -16.45 -13.23 9.71
N VAL A 155 -16.73 -13.71 10.94
CA VAL A 155 -17.69 -13.06 11.83
C VAL A 155 -17.05 -11.84 12.50
N GLY A 156 -17.71 -10.68 12.40
CA GLY A 156 -17.30 -9.45 13.09
C GLY A 156 -17.58 -8.18 12.31
N ARG A 157 -17.79 -7.06 13.01
CA ARG A 157 -18.01 -5.76 12.37
C ARG A 157 -16.78 -5.25 11.61
N GLY A 158 -15.58 -5.64 12.02
CA GLY A 158 -14.31 -5.27 11.39
C GLY A 158 -14.19 -5.74 9.94
N GLN A 159 -14.87 -6.82 9.53
CA GLN A 159 -14.86 -7.28 8.14
C GLN A 159 -15.37 -6.21 7.16
N TRP A 160 -16.37 -5.42 7.55
CA TRP A 160 -16.93 -4.37 6.69
C TRP A 160 -15.95 -3.23 6.49
N LEU A 161 -15.23 -2.86 7.55
CA LEU A 161 -14.17 -1.85 7.47
C LEU A 161 -13.03 -2.33 6.59
N LEU A 162 -12.59 -3.59 6.78
CA LEU A 162 -11.56 -4.19 5.94
C LEU A 162 -11.97 -4.25 4.46
N MET A 163 -13.21 -4.65 4.17
CA MET A 163 -13.73 -4.67 2.79
C MET A 163 -13.80 -3.26 2.20
N ALA A 164 -14.25 -2.27 2.96
CA ALA A 164 -14.31 -0.88 2.52
C ALA A 164 -12.89 -0.34 2.24
N GLY A 165 -11.94 -0.59 3.14
CA GLY A 165 -10.55 -0.19 2.97
C GLY A 165 -9.90 -0.83 1.73
N LEU A 166 -10.00 -2.16 1.59
CA LEU A 166 -9.45 -2.88 0.43
C LEU A 166 -10.11 -2.45 -0.88
N GLY A 167 -11.43 -2.20 -0.86
CA GLY A 167 -12.16 -1.70 -2.03
C GLY A 167 -11.70 -0.31 -2.43
N LEU A 168 -11.51 0.58 -1.45
CA LEU A 168 -11.00 1.93 -1.68
C LEU A 168 -9.56 1.89 -2.22
N GLU A 169 -8.69 1.08 -1.63
CA GLU A 169 -7.30 0.92 -2.09
C GLU A 169 -7.23 0.39 -3.52
N ALA A 170 -8.00 -0.64 -3.84
CA ALA A 170 -8.08 -1.18 -5.20
C ALA A 170 -8.56 -0.12 -6.19
N LEU A 171 -9.60 0.66 -5.82
CA LEU A 171 -10.14 1.73 -6.65
C LEU A 171 -9.10 2.83 -6.90
N VAL A 172 -8.43 3.32 -5.85
CA VAL A 172 -7.41 4.38 -5.97
C VAL A 172 -6.24 3.93 -6.84
N LEU A 173 -5.76 2.69 -6.67
CA LEU A 173 -4.68 2.15 -7.48
C LEU A 173 -5.08 2.01 -8.96
N LEU A 174 -6.31 1.57 -9.25
CA LEU A 174 -6.81 1.46 -10.62
C LEU A 174 -7.04 2.84 -11.26
N VAL A 175 -7.60 3.79 -10.52
CA VAL A 175 -7.75 5.18 -10.99
C VAL A 175 -6.38 5.79 -11.25
N ARG A 176 -5.41 5.58 -10.37
CA ARG A 176 -4.02 6.03 -10.53
C ARG A 176 -3.39 5.46 -11.80
N ALA A 177 -3.56 4.16 -12.07
CA ALA A 177 -3.07 3.54 -13.29
C ALA A 177 -3.71 4.15 -14.56
N SER A 178 -5.03 4.35 -14.52
CA SER A 178 -5.79 4.92 -15.64
C SER A 178 -5.39 6.37 -15.93
N LEU A 179 -5.23 7.19 -14.91
CA LEU A 179 -4.79 8.58 -15.05
C LEU A 179 -3.34 8.65 -15.53
N ALA A 180 -2.45 7.81 -14.99
CA ALA A 180 -1.07 7.74 -15.47
C ALA A 180 -0.96 7.28 -16.93
N ALA A 181 -1.88 6.44 -17.41
CA ALA A 181 -1.93 6.02 -18.80
C ALA A 181 -2.49 7.11 -19.74
N SER A 182 -3.38 7.99 -19.23
CA SER A 182 -4.11 8.98 -20.03
C SER A 182 -3.41 10.34 -20.08
N LEU A 183 -2.64 10.70 -19.06
CA LEU A 183 -2.02 12.01 -18.90
C LEU A 183 -0.50 11.90 -18.95
N PRO A 184 0.19 12.81 -19.69
CA PRO A 184 1.63 12.90 -19.59
C PRO A 184 2.01 13.31 -18.15
N THR A 185 2.62 12.40 -17.42
CA THR A 185 3.15 12.72 -16.11
C THR A 185 4.44 13.50 -16.27
N THR A 186 4.43 14.77 -15.84
CA THR A 186 5.69 15.49 -15.64
C THR A 186 6.54 14.67 -14.67
N GLN A 187 7.85 14.56 -14.91
CA GLN A 187 8.80 13.80 -14.08
C GLN A 187 8.95 14.49 -12.71
N ILE A 188 7.92 14.38 -11.89
CA ILE A 188 7.94 14.88 -10.53
C ILE A 188 8.40 13.71 -9.65
N GLY A 189 9.45 13.92 -8.89
CA GLY A 189 9.97 12.92 -7.96
C GLY A 189 8.90 12.49 -6.96
N LEU A 190 9.03 11.28 -6.40
CA LEU A 190 8.06 10.70 -5.45
C LEU A 190 7.74 11.63 -4.26
N LEU A 191 8.70 12.46 -3.84
CA LEU A 191 8.59 13.37 -2.70
C LEU A 191 8.10 14.78 -3.09
N GLN A 192 7.86 15.03 -4.37
CA GLN A 192 7.29 16.29 -4.84
C GLN A 192 5.78 16.08 -4.98
N GLY A 193 5.00 16.74 -4.14
CA GLY A 193 3.56 16.57 -3.96
C GLY A 193 2.71 16.44 -5.22
N ASP A 194 2.72 15.29 -5.84
CA ASP A 194 1.76 14.91 -6.87
C ASP A 194 0.45 14.48 -6.20
N THR A 195 -0.65 15.05 -6.63
CA THR A 195 -2.00 14.75 -6.10
C THR A 195 -2.30 13.25 -6.10
N LEU A 196 -1.88 12.52 -7.14
CA LEU A 196 -2.11 11.07 -7.23
C LEU A 196 -1.31 10.28 -6.19
N GLN A 197 -0.09 10.70 -5.90
CA GLN A 197 0.75 10.08 -4.89
C GLN A 197 0.23 10.38 -3.49
N THR A 198 -0.13 11.63 -3.24
CA THR A 198 -0.74 12.06 -1.98
C THR A 198 -2.01 11.27 -1.68
N LEU A 199 -2.92 11.14 -2.67
CA LEU A 199 -4.15 10.34 -2.53
C LEU A 199 -3.83 8.86 -2.23
N THR A 200 -2.83 8.28 -2.89
CA THR A 200 -2.44 6.89 -2.65
C THR A 200 -1.95 6.70 -1.22
N PHE A 201 -1.02 7.52 -0.74
CA PHE A 201 -0.50 7.40 0.62
C PHE A 201 -1.54 7.72 1.68
N MET A 202 -2.43 8.69 1.43
CA MET A 202 -3.56 8.99 2.32
C MET A 202 -4.52 7.81 2.42
N THR A 203 -4.81 7.14 1.31
CA THR A 203 -5.66 5.95 1.29
C THR A 203 -4.99 4.80 2.02
N THR A 204 -3.71 4.52 1.72
CA THR A 204 -2.94 3.49 2.43
C THR A 204 -2.91 3.74 3.94
N PHE A 205 -2.73 5.00 4.37
CA PHE A 205 -2.79 5.37 5.78
C PHE A 205 -4.15 5.04 6.40
N CYS A 206 -5.25 5.41 5.73
CA CYS A 206 -6.60 5.07 6.21
C CYS A 206 -6.81 3.56 6.28
N VAL A 207 -6.34 2.80 5.27
CA VAL A 207 -6.47 1.33 5.24
C VAL A 207 -5.66 0.67 6.36
N VAL A 208 -4.50 1.20 6.69
CA VAL A 208 -3.67 0.69 7.80
C VAL A 208 -4.37 0.89 9.15
N LEU A 209 -5.13 1.99 9.31
CA LEU A 209 -5.84 2.30 10.55
C LEU A 209 -7.15 1.50 10.74
N LEU A 210 -7.73 0.96 9.66
CA LEU A 210 -8.98 0.18 9.68
C LEU A 210 -8.76 -1.29 10.02
#